data_802a7f7244d6972bdc96ca7015ed0580
#
_entry.id   802a7f7244d6972bdc96ca7015ed0580
#
_cell.length_a   1.000
_cell.length_b   1.000
_cell.length_c   1.000
_cell.angle_alpha   90.00
_cell.angle_beta   90.00
_cell.angle_gamma   90.00
#
_symmetry.space_group_name_H-M   'P 1'
#
loop_
_entity.id
_entity.type
_entity.pdbx_description
1 polymer ?
#
loop_
_entity_poly.entity_id
_entity_poly.type
_entity_poly.pdbx_seq_one_letter_code
_entity_poly.pdbx_strand_id
1 'polypeptide(L)'
;ELVTGLPHLLRLRRPGRDTVLYPALAYPSYEMGAVLAGCRAVPVPLDASWRIDLSAIRDEDAARALCLWVNTPGNPAGALDDLGAAAAWGRARGVPVVSDECYVEFTWSGPPRSILQHGSDGVLAVHSLSKRSNLAGLRVGFYAGDPDLAWYLRETRRHQGFLIPGPAQAAGAAALRDQDHVDVQAARYHRRLEALVDVLVSLGVAAEMPEGGFYLWVDAPEGDEMALVRRLAAELGVLTSPGTVFGPDGAGRVRVAAVVTDDDLEVVCRRAADMGS
;
A
#
# COMPACT_ATOMS: atom_id res chain seq x y z
N GLU A 1 -8.04 7.63 7.13
CA GLU A 1 -7.96 8.88 7.87
C GLU A 1 -6.49 9.21 8.21
N LEU A 2 -5.66 8.28 8.77
CA LEU A 2 -4.24 8.54 9.05
C LEU A 2 -3.48 9.01 7.80
N VAL A 3 -3.69 8.37 6.66
CA VAL A 3 -3.01 8.69 5.40
C VAL A 3 -3.44 10.05 4.86
N THR A 4 -4.75 10.27 4.70
CA THR A 4 -5.28 11.50 4.10
C THR A 4 -5.17 12.73 5.00
N GLY A 5 -5.20 12.55 6.32
CA GLY A 5 -5.10 13.65 7.30
C GLY A 5 -3.67 14.13 7.57
N LEU A 6 -2.66 13.28 7.33
CA LEU A 6 -1.27 13.59 7.67
C LEU A 6 -0.73 14.84 6.98
N PRO A 7 -0.90 15.05 5.66
CA PRO A 7 -0.39 16.24 4.99
C PRO A 7 -0.91 17.55 5.58
N HIS A 8 -2.19 17.60 5.93
CA HIS A 8 -2.80 18.77 6.59
C HIS A 8 -2.11 19.08 7.93
N LEU A 9 -1.90 18.08 8.77
CA LEU A 9 -1.26 18.24 10.06
C LEU A 9 0.20 18.68 9.92
N LEU A 10 0.94 18.11 8.98
CA LEU A 10 2.33 18.51 8.70
C LEU A 10 2.41 19.94 8.16
N ARG A 11 1.45 20.38 7.36
CA ARG A 11 1.37 21.75 6.85
C ARG A 11 1.15 22.76 7.97
N LEU A 12 0.32 22.45 8.97
CA LEU A 12 0.15 23.29 10.15
C LEU A 12 1.46 23.46 10.93
N ARG A 13 2.26 22.41 11.03
CA ARG A 13 3.56 22.43 11.70
C ARG A 13 4.64 23.16 10.88
N ARG A 14 4.56 23.08 9.54
CA ARG A 14 5.55 23.63 8.60
C ARG A 14 4.87 24.46 7.49
N PRO A 15 4.30 25.64 7.80
CA PRO A 15 3.49 26.40 6.83
C PRO A 15 4.28 26.91 5.62
N GLY A 16 5.61 26.92 5.68
CA GLY A 16 6.47 27.27 4.54
C GLY A 16 6.68 26.13 3.53
N ARG A 17 6.15 24.92 3.79
CA ARG A 17 6.20 23.78 2.87
C ARG A 17 4.79 23.40 2.41
N ASP A 18 4.66 22.96 1.16
CA ASP A 18 3.35 22.75 0.53
C ASP A 18 3.32 21.57 -0.49
N THR A 19 4.29 20.69 -0.47
CA THR A 19 4.42 19.60 -1.42
C THR A 19 4.38 18.25 -0.71
N VAL A 20 3.61 17.30 -1.24
CA VAL A 20 3.58 15.91 -0.80
C VAL A 20 4.15 15.06 -1.94
N LEU A 21 5.20 14.32 -1.64
CA LEU A 21 5.84 13.37 -2.56
C LEU A 21 5.25 11.99 -2.32
N TYR A 22 4.92 11.25 -3.38
CA TYR A 22 4.37 9.89 -3.29
C TYR A 22 4.67 9.09 -4.57
N PRO A 23 4.69 7.74 -4.54
CA PRO A 23 4.96 6.93 -5.71
C PRO A 23 3.96 7.20 -6.85
N ALA A 24 4.40 7.32 -8.09
CA ALA A 24 3.54 7.62 -9.25
C ALA A 24 2.48 6.54 -9.50
N LEU A 25 2.77 5.29 -9.12
CA LEU A 25 1.81 4.20 -9.06
C LEU A 25 1.49 3.91 -7.59
N ALA A 26 0.31 4.31 -7.11
CA ALA A 26 0.06 4.33 -5.68
C ALA A 26 -1.41 4.16 -5.28
N TYR A 27 -1.62 3.93 -4.00
CA TYR A 27 -2.94 4.04 -3.39
C TYR A 27 -3.44 5.49 -3.49
N PRO A 28 -4.61 5.76 -4.11
CA PRO A 28 -5.06 7.13 -4.45
C PRO A 28 -5.18 8.08 -3.26
N SER A 29 -5.19 7.55 -2.03
CA SER A 29 -5.31 8.37 -0.82
C SER A 29 -4.08 9.23 -0.51
N TYR A 30 -2.92 8.95 -1.09
CA TYR A 30 -1.74 9.80 -0.91
C TYR A 30 -1.93 11.12 -1.65
N GLU A 31 -2.33 11.07 -2.92
CA GLU A 31 -2.70 12.25 -3.70
C GLU A 31 -3.86 13.01 -3.07
N MET A 32 -4.94 12.28 -2.73
CA MET A 32 -6.11 12.88 -2.11
C MET A 32 -5.76 13.62 -0.80
N GLY A 33 -4.86 13.06 0.01
CA GLY A 33 -4.37 13.71 1.22
C GLY A 33 -3.66 15.04 0.94
N ALA A 34 -2.86 15.12 -0.13
CA ALA A 34 -2.24 16.36 -0.57
C ALA A 34 -3.27 17.39 -1.01
N VAL A 35 -4.24 16.97 -1.84
CA VAL A 35 -5.32 17.84 -2.35
C VAL A 35 -6.16 18.40 -1.21
N LEU A 36 -6.59 17.56 -0.26
CA LEU A 36 -7.38 17.99 0.90
C LEU A 36 -6.62 18.94 1.82
N ALA A 37 -5.28 18.84 1.87
CA ALA A 37 -4.43 19.76 2.59
C ALA A 37 -4.16 21.08 1.83
N GLY A 38 -4.64 21.23 0.60
CA GLY A 38 -4.31 22.34 -0.29
C GLY A 38 -2.81 22.37 -0.65
N CYS A 39 -2.20 21.21 -0.76
CA CYS A 39 -0.79 20.99 -1.11
C CYS A 39 -0.66 20.56 -2.58
N ARG A 40 0.53 20.73 -3.12
CA ARG A 40 0.93 20.14 -4.39
C ARG A 40 1.13 18.63 -4.19
N ALA A 41 0.43 17.84 -4.96
CA ALA A 41 0.64 16.40 -5.07
C ALA A 41 1.69 16.14 -6.16
N VAL A 42 2.83 15.59 -5.83
CA VAL A 42 3.93 15.34 -6.78
C VAL A 42 4.23 13.86 -6.82
N PRO A 43 3.81 13.18 -7.89
CA PRO A 43 4.15 11.78 -8.10
C PRO A 43 5.65 11.63 -8.39
N VAL A 44 6.28 10.67 -7.74
CA VAL A 44 7.68 10.30 -7.94
C VAL A 44 7.72 9.06 -8.82
N PRO A 45 8.46 9.09 -9.94
CA PRO A 45 8.60 7.95 -10.83
C PRO A 45 9.06 6.68 -10.10
N LEU A 46 8.74 5.53 -10.68
CA LEU A 46 9.20 4.22 -10.22
C LEU A 46 10.22 3.66 -11.20
N ASP A 47 11.09 2.79 -10.70
CA ASP A 47 11.98 1.99 -11.54
C ASP A 47 11.24 0.84 -12.24
N ALA A 48 11.98 0.07 -13.06
CA ALA A 48 11.43 -1.10 -13.78
C ALA A 48 10.92 -2.23 -12.84
N SER A 49 11.30 -2.18 -11.56
CA SER A 49 10.87 -3.12 -10.52
C SER A 49 9.76 -2.56 -9.62
N TRP A 50 9.12 -1.47 -10.03
CA TRP A 50 8.05 -0.78 -9.29
C TRP A 50 8.47 -0.17 -7.96
N ARG A 51 9.78 0.09 -7.76
CA ARG A 51 10.32 0.75 -6.58
C ARG A 51 10.45 2.24 -6.84
N ILE A 52 10.28 3.04 -5.79
CA ILE A 52 10.39 4.50 -5.91
C ILE A 52 11.78 4.94 -6.34
N ASP A 53 11.88 5.74 -7.40
CA ASP A 53 13.14 6.33 -7.86
C ASP A 53 13.41 7.65 -7.13
N LEU A 54 14.12 7.58 -6.01
CA LEU A 54 14.49 8.75 -5.23
C LEU A 54 15.36 9.75 -5.99
N SER A 55 16.06 9.30 -7.04
CA SER A 55 16.94 10.17 -7.87
C SER A 55 16.15 11.06 -8.81
N ALA A 56 14.92 10.67 -9.14
CA ALA A 56 14.00 11.45 -9.96
C ALA A 56 13.32 12.62 -9.21
N ILE A 57 13.48 12.70 -7.88
CA ILE A 57 12.90 13.80 -7.09
C ILE A 57 13.72 15.06 -7.34
N ARG A 58 13.08 16.08 -7.91
CA ARG A 58 13.73 17.37 -8.19
C ARG A 58 14.03 18.11 -6.89
N ASP A 59 15.18 18.78 -6.83
CA ASP A 59 15.59 19.54 -5.63
C ASP A 59 14.57 20.61 -5.23
N GLU A 60 13.89 21.26 -6.19
CA GLU A 60 12.85 22.24 -5.90
C GLU A 60 11.62 21.62 -5.21
N ASP A 61 11.23 20.40 -5.57
CA ASP A 61 10.11 19.69 -4.93
C ASP A 61 10.53 19.17 -3.55
N ALA A 62 11.75 18.66 -3.42
CA ALA A 62 12.34 18.23 -2.15
C ALA A 62 12.42 19.40 -1.13
N ALA A 63 12.84 20.58 -1.56
CA ALA A 63 12.93 21.78 -0.70
C ALA A 63 11.55 22.22 -0.16
N ARG A 64 10.47 21.92 -0.89
CA ARG A 64 9.09 22.24 -0.53
C ARG A 64 8.35 21.07 0.13
N ALA A 65 8.95 19.88 0.23
CA ALA A 65 8.26 18.67 0.65
C ALA A 65 7.90 18.70 2.13
N LEU A 66 6.63 18.46 2.44
CA LEU A 66 6.11 18.18 3.78
C LEU A 66 6.46 16.77 4.22
N CYS A 67 6.35 15.83 3.31
CA CYS A 67 6.71 14.42 3.49
C CYS A 67 6.94 13.72 2.15
N LEU A 68 7.60 12.57 2.23
CA LEU A 68 7.68 11.56 1.19
C LEU A 68 6.94 10.32 1.67
N TRP A 69 5.96 9.86 0.91
CA TRP A 69 5.34 8.55 1.10
C TRP A 69 6.14 7.46 0.40
N VAL A 70 6.34 6.35 1.08
CA VAL A 70 6.73 5.06 0.51
C VAL A 70 5.72 4.01 0.96
N ASN A 71 5.50 2.95 0.18
CA ASN A 71 4.55 1.90 0.51
C ASN A 71 5.16 0.53 0.27
N THR A 72 5.48 -0.18 1.33
CA THR A 72 6.21 -1.45 1.29
C THR A 72 5.60 -2.48 2.23
N PRO A 73 5.15 -3.64 1.69
CA PRO A 73 4.92 -3.98 0.28
C PRO A 73 3.96 -3.04 -0.44
N GLY A 74 4.23 -2.71 -1.70
CA GLY A 74 3.50 -1.70 -2.47
C GLY A 74 2.12 -2.15 -2.96
N ASN A 75 1.15 -1.26 -2.95
CA ASN A 75 -0.13 -1.44 -3.63
C ASN A 75 -0.17 -0.49 -4.83
N PRO A 76 -0.24 -1.02 -6.09
CA PRO A 76 -0.74 -2.34 -6.48
C PRO A 76 0.33 -3.41 -6.75
N ALA A 77 1.60 -3.05 -6.94
CA ALA A 77 2.59 -3.93 -7.59
C ALA A 77 3.21 -4.99 -6.66
N GLY A 78 3.08 -4.83 -5.33
CA GLY A 78 3.66 -5.77 -4.37
C GLY A 78 5.18 -5.65 -4.20
N ALA A 79 5.81 -4.63 -4.79
CA ALA A 79 7.25 -4.40 -4.71
C ALA A 79 7.70 -3.96 -3.30
N LEU A 80 8.97 -4.21 -3.00
CA LEU A 80 9.60 -3.81 -1.75
C LEU A 80 10.60 -2.68 -1.98
N ASP A 81 10.28 -1.48 -1.52
CA ASP A 81 11.17 -0.31 -1.58
C ASP A 81 12.43 -0.48 -0.71
N ASP A 82 13.52 0.21 -1.07
CA ASP A 82 14.67 0.39 -0.18
C ASP A 82 14.36 1.42 0.91
N LEU A 83 13.84 0.94 2.03
CA LEU A 83 13.48 1.78 3.18
C LEU A 83 14.69 2.48 3.82
N GLY A 84 15.89 1.87 3.72
CA GLY A 84 17.14 2.47 4.18
C GLY A 84 17.52 3.68 3.35
N ALA A 85 17.49 3.55 2.02
CA ALA A 85 17.74 4.64 1.11
C ALA A 85 16.71 5.77 1.26
N ALA A 86 15.42 5.43 1.41
CA ALA A 86 14.35 6.41 1.64
C ALA A 86 14.56 7.19 2.95
N ALA A 87 14.85 6.51 4.06
CA ALA A 87 15.14 7.14 5.35
C ALA A 87 16.36 8.07 5.27
N ALA A 88 17.45 7.62 4.63
CA ALA A 88 18.64 8.43 4.43
C ALA A 88 18.38 9.66 3.56
N TRP A 89 17.62 9.51 2.48
CA TRP A 89 17.20 10.61 1.61
C TRP A 89 16.42 11.68 2.39
N GLY A 90 15.47 11.24 3.21
CA GLY A 90 14.65 12.14 4.03
C GLY A 90 15.47 12.93 5.06
N ARG A 91 16.37 12.23 5.77
CA ARG A 91 17.25 12.87 6.78
C ARG A 91 18.18 13.90 6.15
N ALA A 92 18.78 13.57 5.00
CA ALA A 92 19.68 14.50 4.30
C ALA A 92 18.98 15.80 3.86
N ARG A 93 17.65 15.78 3.69
CA ARG A 93 16.85 16.92 3.21
C ARG A 93 15.92 17.52 4.28
N GLY A 94 15.91 16.98 5.49
CA GLY A 94 14.99 17.38 6.55
C GLY A 94 13.52 17.18 6.14
N VAL A 95 13.24 16.15 5.36
CA VAL A 95 11.90 15.75 4.90
C VAL A 95 11.50 14.47 5.62
N PRO A 96 10.40 14.47 6.39
CA PRO A 96 9.87 13.26 6.99
C PRO A 96 9.52 12.20 5.92
N VAL A 97 9.96 10.97 6.14
CA VAL A 97 9.56 9.82 5.30
C VAL A 97 8.48 9.04 6.03
N VAL A 98 7.37 8.80 5.35
CA VAL A 98 6.22 8.07 5.89
C VAL A 98 6.08 6.77 5.13
N SER A 99 6.36 5.66 5.81
CA SER A 99 6.26 4.32 5.27
C SER A 99 4.89 3.74 5.59
N ASP A 100 4.07 3.51 4.55
CA ASP A 100 2.83 2.77 4.70
C ASP A 100 3.13 1.27 4.69
N GLU A 101 3.10 0.67 5.87
CA GLU A 101 3.46 -0.71 6.14
C GLU A 101 2.22 -1.59 6.39
N CYS A 102 1.06 -1.21 5.81
CA CYS A 102 -0.19 -1.96 5.98
C CYS A 102 -0.13 -3.43 5.54
N TYR A 103 0.83 -3.79 4.67
CA TYR A 103 1.01 -5.13 4.14
C TYR A 103 2.27 -5.83 4.65
N VAL A 104 2.99 -5.27 5.60
CA VAL A 104 4.31 -5.76 6.05
C VAL A 104 4.30 -7.23 6.48
N GLU A 105 3.22 -7.70 7.10
CA GLU A 105 3.04 -9.11 7.52
C GLU A 105 2.88 -10.08 6.33
N PHE A 106 2.65 -9.57 5.14
CA PHE A 106 2.48 -10.32 3.90
C PHE A 106 3.67 -10.09 2.97
N THR A 107 4.89 -10.26 3.49
CA THR A 107 6.13 -10.22 2.73
C THR A 107 6.52 -11.64 2.36
N TRP A 108 6.68 -11.93 1.05
CA TRP A 108 6.93 -13.27 0.54
C TRP A 108 8.39 -13.52 0.16
N SER A 109 9.10 -12.48 -0.32
CA SER A 109 10.49 -12.57 -0.80
C SER A 109 11.54 -12.45 0.32
N GLY A 110 11.15 -12.59 1.59
CA GLY A 110 12.05 -12.50 2.74
C GLY A 110 11.35 -12.11 4.04
N PRO A 111 12.09 -11.73 5.07
CA PRO A 111 11.49 -11.30 6.33
C PRO A 111 10.77 -9.95 6.17
N PRO A 112 9.70 -9.70 6.97
CA PRO A 112 9.06 -8.39 7.05
C PRO A 112 10.06 -7.27 7.35
N ARG A 113 9.94 -6.13 6.66
CA ARG A 113 10.84 -4.98 6.82
C ARG A 113 10.05 -3.75 7.21
N SER A 114 10.55 -3.01 8.20
CA SER A 114 9.99 -1.72 8.61
C SER A 114 11.06 -0.64 8.46
N ILE A 115 10.63 0.58 8.11
CA ILE A 115 11.50 1.75 8.05
C ILE A 115 12.16 2.02 9.41
N LEU A 116 11.55 1.57 10.51
CA LEU A 116 12.06 1.70 11.87
C LEU A 116 13.35 0.91 12.12
N GLN A 117 13.66 -0.10 11.30
CA GLN A 117 14.95 -0.82 11.36
C GLN A 117 16.14 0.09 11.00
N HIS A 118 15.86 1.21 10.34
CA HIS A 118 16.85 2.23 9.95
C HIS A 118 16.88 3.43 10.90
N GLY A 119 16.31 3.30 12.12
CA GLY A 119 16.20 4.34 13.14
C GLY A 119 14.90 5.14 13.03
N SER A 120 14.45 5.74 14.14
CA SER A 120 13.18 6.46 14.23
C SER A 120 13.22 7.91 13.79
N ASP A 121 14.40 8.53 13.77
CA ASP A 121 14.57 9.97 13.52
C ASP A 121 14.12 10.33 12.08
N GLY A 122 13.19 11.27 11.99
CA GLY A 122 12.64 11.77 10.73
C GLY A 122 11.79 10.76 9.95
N VAL A 123 11.35 9.64 10.54
CA VAL A 123 10.52 8.64 9.88
C VAL A 123 9.26 8.31 10.65
N LEU A 124 8.20 7.92 9.93
CA LEU A 124 6.97 7.36 10.49
C LEU A 124 6.60 6.09 9.75
N ALA A 125 6.40 4.99 10.46
CA ALA A 125 5.72 3.80 9.96
C ALA A 125 4.22 3.93 10.23
N VAL A 126 3.39 3.65 9.23
CA VAL A 126 1.94 3.62 9.33
C VAL A 126 1.46 2.19 9.25
N HIS A 127 0.75 1.75 10.28
CA HIS A 127 0.22 0.41 10.38
C HIS A 127 -1.31 0.41 10.46
N SER A 128 -1.93 -0.67 10.00
CA SER A 128 -3.38 -0.85 10.03
C SER A 128 -3.77 -2.28 10.36
N LEU A 129 -4.76 -2.45 11.21
CA LEU A 129 -5.37 -3.76 11.47
C LEU A 129 -6.35 -4.19 10.38
N SER A 130 -6.67 -3.30 9.44
CA SER A 130 -7.61 -3.60 8.34
C SER A 130 -7.16 -4.79 7.49
N LYS A 131 -5.84 -4.92 7.25
CA LYS A 131 -5.24 -5.98 6.43
C LYS A 131 -4.65 -7.08 7.29
N ARG A 132 -3.76 -6.69 8.24
CA ARG A 132 -3.09 -7.61 9.15
C ARG A 132 -4.06 -8.58 9.85
N SER A 133 -5.20 -8.06 10.32
CA SER A 133 -6.13 -8.81 11.18
C SER A 133 -7.55 -8.89 10.62
N ASN A 134 -7.77 -8.55 9.34
CA ASN A 134 -9.10 -8.50 8.70
C ASN A 134 -10.12 -7.63 9.47
N LEU A 135 -9.65 -6.63 10.22
CA LEU A 135 -10.47 -5.76 11.09
C LEU A 135 -10.74 -4.39 10.46
N ALA A 136 -10.98 -4.34 9.14
CA ALA A 136 -11.22 -3.09 8.43
C ALA A 136 -12.38 -2.27 9.03
N GLY A 137 -13.43 -2.94 9.51
CA GLY A 137 -14.61 -2.30 10.10
C GLY A 137 -14.34 -1.60 11.44
N LEU A 138 -13.32 -2.00 12.20
CA LEU A 138 -12.98 -1.37 13.48
C LEU A 138 -12.26 -0.04 13.32
N ARG A 139 -11.74 0.30 12.15
CA ARG A 139 -11.04 1.57 11.86
C ARG A 139 -9.84 1.82 12.79
N VAL A 140 -9.03 0.80 13.06
CA VAL A 140 -7.84 0.89 13.93
C VAL A 140 -6.57 0.88 13.09
N GLY A 141 -5.73 1.87 13.31
CA GLY A 141 -4.38 2.01 12.79
C GLY A 141 -3.55 2.92 13.70
N PHE A 142 -2.25 2.97 13.50
CA PHE A 142 -1.35 3.78 14.32
C PHE A 142 -0.12 4.25 13.54
N TYR A 143 0.54 5.29 14.07
CA TYR A 143 1.87 5.72 13.68
C TYR A 143 2.90 5.22 14.69
N ALA A 144 4.07 4.86 14.21
CA ALA A 144 5.25 4.60 15.03
C ALA A 144 6.48 5.23 14.35
N GLY A 145 7.40 5.81 15.12
CA GLY A 145 8.61 6.42 14.55
C GLY A 145 9.10 7.60 15.34
N ASP A 146 9.43 8.68 14.65
CA ASP A 146 9.97 9.91 15.23
C ASP A 146 9.15 10.38 16.43
N PRO A 147 9.75 10.47 17.64
CA PRO A 147 9.01 10.78 18.87
C PRO A 147 8.30 12.15 18.83
N ASP A 148 8.94 13.16 18.24
CA ASP A 148 8.39 14.51 18.17
C ASP A 148 7.23 14.58 17.18
N LEU A 149 7.33 13.87 16.04
CA LEU A 149 6.25 13.76 15.07
C LEU A 149 5.08 12.97 15.67
N ALA A 150 5.35 11.82 16.27
CA ALA A 150 4.31 10.98 16.89
C ALA A 150 3.58 11.72 18.02
N TRP A 151 4.30 12.44 18.87
CA TRP A 151 3.71 13.27 19.92
C TRP A 151 2.84 14.40 19.33
N TYR A 152 3.36 15.13 18.36
CA TYR A 152 2.63 16.22 17.69
C TYR A 152 1.34 15.73 17.05
N LEU A 153 1.39 14.61 16.31
CA LEU A 153 0.23 14.04 15.67
C LEU A 153 -0.81 13.55 16.68
N ARG A 154 -0.35 12.91 17.77
CA ARG A 154 -1.23 12.46 18.86
C ARG A 154 -2.00 13.62 19.48
N GLU A 155 -1.29 14.71 19.88
CA GLU A 155 -1.91 15.85 20.54
C GLU A 155 -2.86 16.59 19.60
N THR A 156 -2.45 16.85 18.37
CA THR A 156 -3.30 17.55 17.39
C THR A 156 -4.58 16.75 17.10
N ARG A 157 -4.45 15.44 16.88
CA ARG A 157 -5.60 14.56 16.58
C ARG A 157 -6.54 14.41 17.78
N ARG A 158 -6.00 14.41 18.99
CA ARG A 158 -6.80 14.41 20.21
C ARG A 158 -7.74 15.61 20.27
N HIS A 159 -7.22 16.81 19.95
CA HIS A 159 -8.01 18.04 19.94
C HIS A 159 -8.96 18.15 18.74
N GLN A 160 -8.70 17.44 17.64
CA GLN A 160 -9.62 17.33 16.51
C GLN A 160 -10.76 16.32 16.74
N GLY A 161 -10.74 15.58 17.85
CA GLY A 161 -11.75 14.56 18.13
C GLY A 161 -11.51 13.20 17.43
N PHE A 162 -10.34 12.99 16.86
CA PHE A 162 -9.97 11.71 16.20
C PHE A 162 -9.45 10.68 17.22
N LEU A 163 -10.23 10.43 18.24
CA LEU A 163 -9.94 9.40 19.23
C LEU A 163 -10.62 8.10 18.85
N ILE A 164 -9.87 7.02 18.87
CA ILE A 164 -10.42 5.69 18.63
C ILE A 164 -11.28 5.29 19.82
N PRO A 165 -12.52 4.82 19.62
CA PRO A 165 -13.40 4.36 20.71
C PRO A 165 -12.74 3.27 21.55
N GLY A 166 -12.94 3.28 22.88
CA GLY A 166 -12.34 2.33 23.81
C GLY A 166 -12.52 0.86 23.43
N PRO A 167 -13.73 0.38 23.04
CA PRO A 167 -13.90 -0.99 22.57
C PRO A 167 -13.04 -1.35 21.36
N ALA A 168 -12.88 -0.43 20.39
CA ALA A 168 -12.04 -0.66 19.22
C ALA A 168 -10.54 -0.68 19.60
N GLN A 169 -10.12 0.14 20.57
CA GLN A 169 -8.75 0.08 21.10
C GLN A 169 -8.47 -1.25 21.79
N ALA A 170 -9.41 -1.74 22.61
CA ALA A 170 -9.27 -3.03 23.31
C ALA A 170 -9.18 -4.20 22.31
N ALA A 171 -10.05 -4.22 21.30
CA ALA A 171 -9.99 -5.22 20.22
C ALA A 171 -8.69 -5.14 19.42
N GLY A 172 -8.23 -3.92 19.11
CA GLY A 172 -6.96 -3.69 18.43
C GLY A 172 -5.77 -4.17 19.24
N ALA A 173 -5.74 -3.91 20.55
CA ALA A 173 -4.70 -4.39 21.44
C ALA A 173 -4.69 -5.92 21.57
N ALA A 174 -5.85 -6.57 21.57
CA ALA A 174 -5.97 -8.02 21.54
C ALA A 174 -5.40 -8.61 20.25
N ALA A 175 -5.81 -8.06 19.09
CA ALA A 175 -5.33 -8.48 17.78
C ALA A 175 -3.80 -8.32 17.61
N LEU A 176 -3.21 -7.26 18.17
CA LEU A 176 -1.76 -7.03 18.09
C LEU A 176 -0.96 -8.00 18.97
N ARG A 177 -1.56 -8.61 19.99
CA ARG A 177 -0.91 -9.63 20.83
C ARG A 177 -1.01 -11.05 20.26
N ASP A 178 -1.89 -11.24 19.32
CA ASP A 178 -2.14 -12.53 18.67
C ASP A 178 -1.48 -12.52 17.29
N GLN A 179 -0.43 -13.32 17.12
CA GLN A 179 0.25 -13.49 15.83
C GLN A 179 -0.29 -14.71 15.07
N ASP A 180 -0.85 -15.70 15.75
CA ASP A 180 -1.27 -16.97 15.15
C ASP A 180 -2.32 -16.74 14.05
N HIS A 181 -3.30 -15.84 14.27
CA HIS A 181 -4.31 -15.55 13.25
C HIS A 181 -3.72 -14.87 12.01
N VAL A 182 -2.64 -14.08 12.17
CA VAL A 182 -1.93 -13.42 11.08
C VAL A 182 -1.20 -14.45 10.23
N ASP A 183 -0.49 -15.37 10.87
CA ASP A 183 0.29 -16.42 10.19
C ASP A 183 -0.64 -17.36 9.42
N VAL A 184 -1.78 -17.75 10.01
CA VAL A 184 -2.81 -18.54 9.33
C VAL A 184 -3.36 -17.80 8.11
N GLN A 185 -3.65 -16.50 8.24
CA GLN A 185 -4.19 -15.72 7.12
C GLN A 185 -3.13 -15.44 6.05
N ALA A 186 -1.86 -15.21 6.43
CA ALA A 186 -0.75 -15.06 5.50
C ALA A 186 -0.59 -16.33 4.65
N ALA A 187 -0.59 -17.51 5.27
CA ALA A 187 -0.54 -18.78 4.55
C ALA A 187 -1.71 -18.97 3.57
N ARG A 188 -2.92 -18.50 3.93
CA ARG A 188 -4.07 -18.50 3.01
C ARG A 188 -3.86 -17.58 1.82
N TYR A 189 -3.42 -16.34 2.04
CA TYR A 189 -3.16 -15.40 0.95
C TYR A 189 -2.08 -15.92 0.00
N HIS A 190 -1.02 -16.52 0.53
CA HIS A 190 0.05 -17.10 -0.29
C HIS A 190 -0.50 -18.17 -1.24
N ARG A 191 -1.23 -19.17 -0.70
CA ARG A 191 -1.86 -20.22 -1.52
C ARG A 191 -2.86 -19.67 -2.55
N ARG A 192 -3.62 -18.64 -2.18
CA ARG A 192 -4.58 -18.01 -3.09
C ARG A 192 -3.89 -17.26 -4.22
N LEU A 193 -2.77 -16.60 -3.93
CA LEU A 193 -1.94 -15.96 -4.95
C LEU A 193 -1.37 -16.99 -5.92
N GLU A 194 -0.82 -18.10 -5.42
CA GLU A 194 -0.32 -19.19 -6.28
C GLU A 194 -1.42 -19.73 -7.21
N ALA A 195 -2.59 -20.03 -6.66
CA ALA A 195 -3.72 -20.52 -7.47
C ALA A 195 -4.19 -19.48 -8.51
N LEU A 196 -4.20 -18.19 -8.17
CA LEU A 196 -4.56 -17.13 -9.12
C LEU A 196 -3.48 -16.92 -10.19
N VAL A 197 -2.20 -17.12 -9.89
CA VAL A 197 -1.13 -17.15 -10.90
C VAL A 197 -1.39 -18.26 -11.90
N ASP A 198 -1.66 -19.48 -11.43
CA ASP A 198 -1.94 -20.63 -12.30
C ASP A 198 -3.17 -20.38 -13.19
N VAL A 199 -4.24 -19.82 -12.62
CA VAL A 199 -5.45 -19.42 -13.35
C VAL A 199 -5.12 -18.42 -14.45
N LEU A 200 -4.42 -17.34 -14.15
CA LEU A 200 -4.10 -16.29 -15.13
C LEU A 200 -3.19 -16.83 -16.24
N VAL A 201 -2.19 -17.62 -15.89
CA VAL A 201 -1.29 -18.26 -16.87
C VAL A 201 -2.06 -19.21 -17.80
N SER A 202 -3.01 -19.99 -17.28
CA SER A 202 -3.85 -20.87 -18.11
C SER A 202 -4.73 -20.11 -19.12
N LEU A 203 -5.04 -18.85 -18.82
CA LEU A 203 -5.78 -17.94 -19.71
C LEU A 203 -4.88 -17.14 -20.68
N GLY A 204 -3.58 -17.41 -20.68
CA GLY A 204 -2.59 -16.72 -21.50
C GLY A 204 -2.21 -15.33 -20.98
N VAL A 205 -2.48 -15.01 -19.70
CA VAL A 205 -2.06 -13.79 -19.05
C VAL A 205 -0.80 -14.07 -18.22
N ALA A 206 0.31 -13.42 -18.53
CA ALA A 206 1.53 -13.58 -17.75
C ALA A 206 1.32 -13.07 -16.32
N ALA A 207 1.62 -13.92 -15.35
CA ALA A 207 1.49 -13.60 -13.93
C ALA A 207 2.60 -14.28 -13.14
N GLU A 208 3.06 -13.63 -12.09
CA GLU A 208 4.06 -14.15 -11.16
C GLU A 208 3.75 -13.76 -9.73
N MET A 209 4.32 -14.46 -8.77
CA MET A 209 4.17 -14.14 -7.35
C MET A 209 4.80 -12.77 -7.05
N PRO A 210 4.11 -11.88 -6.33
CA PRO A 210 4.67 -10.59 -5.93
C PRO A 210 5.74 -10.77 -4.84
N GLU A 211 6.56 -9.75 -4.60
CA GLU A 211 7.48 -9.74 -3.45
C GLU A 211 6.72 -9.64 -2.11
N GLY A 212 5.51 -9.05 -2.12
CA GLY A 212 4.64 -8.94 -0.94
C GLY A 212 3.23 -8.45 -1.27
N GLY A 213 2.40 -8.26 -0.24
CA GLY A 213 0.99 -7.93 -0.38
C GLY A 213 0.14 -9.16 -0.74
N PHE A 214 -1.10 -8.91 -1.14
CA PHE A 214 -2.03 -9.96 -1.59
C PHE A 214 -2.70 -9.58 -2.91
N TYR A 215 -1.91 -8.98 -3.81
CA TYR A 215 -2.31 -8.57 -5.15
C TYR A 215 -1.38 -9.17 -6.19
N LEU A 216 -1.93 -9.58 -7.32
CA LEU A 216 -1.18 -9.77 -8.55
C LEU A 216 -1.32 -8.50 -9.39
N TRP A 217 -0.21 -8.06 -9.97
CA TRP A 217 -0.14 -6.91 -10.86
C TRP A 217 0.30 -7.39 -12.23
N VAL A 218 -0.64 -7.46 -13.17
CA VAL A 218 -0.44 -8.15 -14.44
C VAL A 218 -0.62 -7.22 -15.63
N ASP A 219 0.18 -7.43 -16.67
CA ASP A 219 0.02 -6.73 -17.94
C ASP A 219 -1.23 -7.27 -18.66
N ALA A 220 -2.07 -6.37 -19.16
CA ALA A 220 -3.19 -6.74 -19.99
C ALA A 220 -2.72 -7.08 -21.40
N PRO A 221 -3.21 -8.15 -22.03
CA PRO A 221 -2.94 -8.43 -23.43
C PRO A 221 -3.24 -7.20 -24.31
N GLU A 222 -2.34 -6.91 -25.25
CA GLU A 222 -2.45 -5.76 -26.17
C GLU A 222 -2.54 -4.38 -25.46
N GLY A 223 -2.31 -4.34 -24.15
CA GLY A 223 -2.41 -3.12 -23.34
C GLY A 223 -3.85 -2.67 -23.06
N ASP A 224 -4.88 -3.48 -23.37
CA ASP A 224 -6.28 -3.14 -23.08
C ASP A 224 -6.70 -3.70 -21.70
N GLU A 225 -6.46 -2.92 -20.66
CA GLU A 225 -6.81 -3.28 -19.28
C GLU A 225 -8.31 -3.53 -19.09
N MET A 226 -9.17 -2.77 -19.80
CA MET A 226 -10.61 -2.91 -19.67
C MET A 226 -11.14 -4.15 -20.41
N ALA A 227 -10.49 -4.60 -21.48
CA ALA A 227 -10.79 -5.88 -22.11
C ALA A 227 -10.49 -7.02 -21.14
N LEU A 228 -9.32 -7.00 -20.47
CA LEU A 228 -8.97 -8.01 -19.48
C LEU A 228 -9.93 -7.99 -18.27
N VAL A 229 -10.26 -6.82 -17.73
CA VAL A 229 -11.25 -6.68 -16.63
C VAL A 229 -12.59 -7.31 -17.02
N ARG A 230 -13.12 -6.99 -18.23
CA ARG A 230 -14.38 -7.56 -18.71
C ARG A 230 -14.29 -9.06 -18.93
N ARG A 231 -13.17 -9.54 -19.48
CA ARG A 231 -12.93 -10.98 -19.70
C ARG A 231 -12.95 -11.75 -18.38
N LEU A 232 -12.17 -11.33 -17.39
CA LEU A 232 -12.12 -12.00 -16.08
C LEU A 232 -13.48 -11.99 -15.37
N ALA A 233 -14.24 -10.90 -15.50
CA ALA A 233 -15.59 -10.82 -14.94
C ALA A 233 -16.57 -11.76 -15.65
N ALA A 234 -16.56 -11.81 -16.98
CA ALA A 234 -17.49 -12.63 -17.76
C ALA A 234 -17.19 -14.14 -17.67
N GLU A 235 -15.92 -14.51 -17.78
CA GLU A 235 -15.48 -15.90 -17.85
C GLU A 235 -15.35 -16.54 -16.46
N LEU A 236 -14.75 -15.82 -15.52
CA LEU A 236 -14.46 -16.35 -14.18
C LEU A 236 -15.39 -15.83 -13.08
N GLY A 237 -16.09 -14.72 -13.30
CA GLY A 237 -16.86 -14.02 -12.26
C GLY A 237 -15.96 -13.22 -11.31
N VAL A 238 -14.74 -12.89 -11.72
CA VAL A 238 -13.76 -12.17 -10.89
C VAL A 238 -13.78 -10.68 -11.22
N LEU A 239 -14.09 -9.84 -10.22
CA LEU A 239 -13.98 -8.39 -10.34
C LEU A 239 -12.57 -7.94 -9.97
N THR A 240 -11.92 -7.21 -10.88
CA THR A 240 -10.56 -6.72 -10.75
C THR A 240 -10.50 -5.20 -10.85
N SER A 241 -9.35 -4.60 -10.53
CA SER A 241 -9.17 -3.16 -10.63
C SER A 241 -8.32 -2.83 -11.86
N PRO A 242 -8.80 -1.97 -12.80
CA PRO A 242 -7.95 -1.46 -13.86
C PRO A 242 -6.79 -0.65 -13.28
N GLY A 243 -5.65 -0.70 -13.94
CA GLY A 243 -4.43 -0.12 -13.41
C GLY A 243 -4.43 1.40 -13.34
N THR A 244 -5.17 2.06 -14.23
CA THR A 244 -5.35 3.52 -14.23
C THR A 244 -5.95 4.08 -12.94
N VAL A 245 -6.61 3.25 -12.11
CA VAL A 245 -7.07 3.63 -10.76
C VAL A 245 -5.92 4.00 -9.83
N PHE A 246 -4.70 3.50 -10.08
CA PHE A 246 -3.53 3.70 -9.24
C PHE A 246 -2.58 4.79 -9.76
N GLY A 247 -2.92 5.40 -10.87
CA GLY A 247 -2.14 6.43 -11.53
C GLY A 247 -1.98 6.17 -13.03
N PRO A 248 -1.55 7.18 -13.82
CA PRO A 248 -1.37 7.04 -15.26
C PRO A 248 -0.40 5.92 -15.65
N ASP A 249 0.63 5.69 -14.86
CA ASP A 249 1.64 4.64 -15.09
C ASP A 249 1.09 3.22 -14.93
N GLY A 250 -0.13 3.09 -14.40
CA GLY A 250 -0.87 1.83 -14.31
C GLY A 250 -1.62 1.44 -15.58
N ALA A 251 -1.67 2.32 -16.60
CA ALA A 251 -2.37 2.03 -17.86
C ALA A 251 -1.86 0.74 -18.51
N GLY A 252 -2.77 -0.04 -19.06
CA GLY A 252 -2.47 -1.32 -19.68
C GLY A 252 -2.26 -2.48 -18.68
N ARG A 253 -2.55 -2.28 -17.40
CA ARG A 253 -2.40 -3.31 -16.35
C ARG A 253 -3.67 -3.53 -15.55
N VAL A 254 -3.71 -4.66 -14.84
CA VAL A 254 -4.84 -5.01 -13.97
C VAL A 254 -4.31 -5.52 -12.63
N ARG A 255 -4.93 -5.06 -11.54
CA ARG A 255 -4.69 -5.62 -10.20
C ARG A 255 -5.74 -6.67 -9.87
N VAL A 256 -5.28 -7.88 -9.55
CA VAL A 256 -6.12 -9.00 -9.06
C VAL A 256 -5.85 -9.19 -7.57
N ALA A 257 -6.91 -9.21 -6.75
CA ALA A 257 -6.79 -9.32 -5.29
C ALA A 257 -7.13 -10.74 -4.81
N ALA A 258 -6.27 -11.34 -3.98
CA ALA A 258 -6.46 -12.67 -3.40
C ALA A 258 -7.34 -12.64 -2.13
N VAL A 259 -8.46 -11.88 -2.15
CA VAL A 259 -9.31 -11.61 -0.96
C VAL A 259 -10.63 -12.38 -0.95
N VAL A 260 -10.86 -13.23 -1.95
CA VAL A 260 -12.04 -14.11 -2.02
C VAL A 260 -11.95 -15.24 -0.99
N THR A 261 -13.07 -15.94 -0.73
CA THR A 261 -13.07 -17.15 0.09
C THR A 261 -12.36 -18.31 -0.63
N ASP A 262 -11.98 -19.36 0.09
CA ASP A 262 -11.38 -20.54 -0.55
C ASP A 262 -12.41 -21.23 -1.46
N ASP A 263 -13.68 -21.31 -1.07
CA ASP A 263 -14.78 -21.88 -1.88
C ASP A 263 -15.00 -21.08 -3.18
N ASP A 264 -14.98 -19.74 -3.11
CA ASP A 264 -15.10 -18.91 -4.32
C ASP A 264 -13.90 -19.10 -5.25
N LEU A 265 -12.68 -19.22 -4.69
CA LEU A 265 -11.48 -19.49 -5.48
C LEU A 265 -11.56 -20.85 -6.19
N GLU A 266 -12.06 -21.88 -5.52
CA GLU A 266 -12.30 -23.18 -6.17
C GLU A 266 -13.26 -23.09 -7.36
N VAL A 267 -14.29 -22.23 -7.28
CA VAL A 267 -15.18 -21.95 -8.42
C VAL A 267 -14.40 -21.30 -9.56
N VAL A 268 -13.54 -20.33 -9.26
CA VAL A 268 -12.69 -19.64 -10.25
C VAL A 268 -11.76 -20.66 -10.95
N CYS A 269 -11.07 -21.50 -10.16
CA CYS A 269 -10.18 -22.52 -10.71
C CYS A 269 -10.90 -23.53 -11.63
N ARG A 270 -12.09 -24.01 -11.24
CA ARG A 270 -12.90 -24.91 -12.09
C ARG A 270 -13.29 -24.24 -13.41
N ARG A 271 -13.79 -22.99 -13.37
CA ARG A 271 -14.16 -22.25 -14.59
C ARG A 271 -12.97 -22.07 -15.54
N ALA A 272 -11.79 -21.76 -14.98
CA ALA A 272 -10.58 -21.65 -15.80
C ALA A 272 -10.19 -22.99 -16.46
N ALA A 273 -10.30 -24.12 -15.75
CA ALA A 273 -10.01 -25.44 -16.26
C ALA A 273 -10.97 -25.86 -17.41
N ASP A 274 -12.26 -25.52 -17.26
CA ASP A 274 -13.30 -25.82 -18.29
C ASP A 274 -13.08 -25.05 -19.60
N MET A 275 -12.36 -23.91 -19.55
CA MET A 275 -12.02 -23.10 -20.73
C MET A 275 -10.80 -23.62 -21.50
N GLY A 276 -9.92 -24.37 -20.83
CA GLY A 276 -8.69 -24.94 -21.42
C GLY A 276 -8.89 -26.35 -22.02
N SER A 277 -10.08 -26.91 -21.85
CA SER A 277 -10.48 -28.24 -22.39
C SER A 277 -11.27 -28.07 -23.69
#